data_fe957e5554a8fcea637170383a935078
#
_entry.id   fe957e5554a8fcea637170383a935078
#
_cell.length_a   1.000
_cell.length_b   1.000
_cell.length_c   1.000
_cell.angle_alpha   90.00
_cell.angle_beta   90.00
_cell.angle_gamma   90.00
#
_symmetry.space_group_name_H-M   'P 1'
#
loop_
_entity.id
_entity.type
_entity.pdbx_description
1 polymer ?
#
loop_
_entity_poly.entity_id
_entity_poly.type
_entity_poly.pdbx_seq_one_letter_code
_entity_poly.pdbx_strand_id
1 'polypeptide(L)'
;MSKLYLVPTPIGNLEDMTFRAIRVLKEVAFILAEDTRTSGKLLKHFEIATQMHSHHMHNEHKSIEGILKRIQAGETCALISDAGTPAISDPGFLLTRACVENNIEVDCLPGAT
;
A
#
# COMPACT_ATOMS: atom_id res chain seq x y z
N MET A 1 -7.97 5.17 13.67
CA MET A 1 -7.98 6.33 12.75
C MET A 1 -7.82 5.83 11.32
N SER A 2 -8.71 6.28 10.44
CA SER A 2 -8.75 5.82 9.04
C SER A 2 -7.64 6.49 8.24
N LYS A 3 -6.83 5.70 7.54
CA LYS A 3 -5.71 6.25 6.80
C LYS A 3 -5.22 5.28 5.72
N LEU A 4 -4.81 5.85 4.60
CA LEU A 4 -4.08 5.14 3.56
C LEU A 4 -2.62 5.59 3.60
N TYR A 5 -1.69 4.64 3.70
CA TYR A 5 -0.27 4.92 3.60
C TYR A 5 0.24 4.51 2.21
N LEU A 6 0.96 5.42 1.56
CA LEU A 6 1.68 5.10 0.34
C LEU A 6 3.11 4.77 0.74
N VAL A 7 3.51 3.52 0.60
CA VAL A 7 4.79 3.03 1.13
C VAL A 7 5.74 2.71 -0.02
N PRO A 8 6.80 3.52 -0.20
CA PRO A 8 7.82 3.23 -1.20
C PRO A 8 8.54 1.92 -0.87
N THR A 9 8.83 1.14 -1.91
CA THR A 9 9.57 -0.11 -1.78
C THR A 9 10.93 0.03 -2.45
N PRO A 10 11.91 -0.82 -2.06
CA PRO A 10 13.26 -0.71 -2.61
C PRO A 10 13.32 -0.90 -4.12
N ILE A 11 14.20 -0.14 -4.76
CA ILE A 11 14.50 -0.28 -6.17
C ILE A 11 15.88 -0.96 -6.25
N GLY A 12 15.87 -2.28 -6.39
CA GLY A 12 17.08 -3.07 -6.57
C GLY A 12 17.78 -3.55 -5.29
N ASN A 13 17.69 -2.85 -4.18
CA ASN A 13 18.35 -3.24 -2.93
C ASN A 13 17.38 -3.17 -1.74
N LEU A 14 17.15 -4.30 -1.09
CA LEU A 14 16.26 -4.39 0.06
C LEU A 14 16.69 -3.50 1.23
N GLU A 15 17.98 -3.16 1.32
CA GLU A 15 18.47 -2.28 2.37
C GLU A 15 17.95 -0.84 2.27
N ASP A 16 17.38 -0.47 1.13
CA ASP A 16 16.80 0.84 0.94
C ASP A 16 15.41 0.96 1.56
N MET A 17 14.90 -0.07 2.19
CA MET A 17 13.64 -0.05 2.91
C MET A 17 13.82 0.69 4.23
N THR A 18 13.00 1.73 4.48
CA THR A 18 13.14 2.50 5.72
C THR A 18 12.55 1.74 6.91
N PHE A 19 13.06 2.05 8.12
CA PHE A 19 12.50 1.49 9.35
C PHE A 19 11.04 1.88 9.54
N ARG A 20 10.70 3.11 9.17
CA ARG A 20 9.31 3.59 9.26
C ARG A 20 8.38 2.80 8.35
N ALA A 21 8.82 2.51 7.12
CA ALA A 21 8.04 1.71 6.19
C ALA A 21 7.78 0.31 6.73
N ILE A 22 8.80 -0.33 7.29
CA ILE A 22 8.65 -1.65 7.88
C ILE A 22 7.65 -1.62 9.03
N ARG A 23 7.75 -0.62 9.91
CA ARG A 23 6.85 -0.47 11.04
C ARG A 23 5.40 -0.28 10.56
N VAL A 24 5.19 0.61 9.60
CA VAL A 24 3.85 0.86 9.06
C VAL A 24 3.25 -0.41 8.45
N LEU A 25 4.02 -1.14 7.65
CA LEU A 25 3.55 -2.38 7.04
C LEU A 25 3.17 -3.43 8.08
N LYS A 26 3.82 -3.44 9.23
CA LYS A 26 3.47 -4.35 10.32
C LYS A 26 2.22 -3.92 11.08
N GLU A 27 1.96 -2.62 11.14
CA GLU A 27 0.87 -2.07 11.95
C GLU A 27 -0.47 -1.94 11.23
N VAL A 28 -0.48 -1.79 9.90
CA VAL A 28 -1.73 -1.60 9.16
C VAL A 28 -2.59 -2.86 9.19
N ALA A 29 -3.89 -2.68 8.98
CA ALA A 29 -4.83 -3.79 8.96
C ALA A 29 -4.64 -4.68 7.74
N PHE A 30 -4.29 -4.09 6.60
CA PHE A 30 -4.03 -4.87 5.38
C PHE A 30 -3.13 -4.07 4.42
N ILE A 31 -2.51 -4.81 3.51
CA ILE A 31 -1.59 -4.27 2.50
C ILE A 31 -2.15 -4.56 1.11
N LEU A 32 -2.05 -3.58 0.22
CA LEU A 32 -2.43 -3.73 -1.18
C LEU A 32 -1.16 -3.68 -2.04
N ALA A 33 -1.06 -4.60 -2.98
CA ALA A 33 0.10 -4.69 -3.86
C ALA A 33 -0.34 -5.05 -5.27
N GLU A 34 0.37 -4.55 -6.27
CA GLU A 34 0.08 -4.85 -7.66
C GLU A 34 0.37 -6.33 -7.97
N ASP A 35 1.56 -6.78 -7.64
CA ASP A 35 1.95 -8.19 -7.80
C ASP A 35 2.27 -8.78 -6.43
N THR A 36 1.36 -9.61 -5.92
CA THR A 36 1.51 -10.20 -4.60
C THR A 36 2.68 -11.19 -4.51
N ARG A 37 3.12 -11.74 -5.64
CA ARG A 37 4.28 -12.65 -5.63
C ARG A 37 5.56 -11.89 -5.36
N THR A 38 5.78 -10.79 -6.04
CA THR A 38 6.96 -9.94 -5.85
C THR A 38 6.94 -9.30 -4.47
N SER A 39 5.81 -8.72 -4.10
CA SER A 39 5.66 -8.05 -2.80
C SER A 39 5.68 -9.05 -1.65
N GLY A 40 5.19 -10.26 -1.86
CA GLY A 40 5.24 -11.32 -0.85
C GLY A 40 6.66 -11.66 -0.43
N LYS A 41 7.59 -11.64 -1.38
CA LYS A 41 9.01 -11.88 -1.06
C LYS A 41 9.57 -10.78 -0.18
N LEU A 42 9.20 -9.53 -0.46
CA LEU A 42 9.60 -8.38 0.35
C LEU A 42 9.08 -8.51 1.78
N LEU A 43 7.79 -8.80 1.92
CA LEU A 43 7.18 -8.94 3.24
C LEU A 43 7.80 -10.08 4.04
N LYS A 44 8.07 -11.18 3.39
CA LYS A 44 8.71 -12.33 4.03
C LYS A 44 10.13 -11.99 4.51
N HIS A 45 10.88 -11.27 3.69
CA HIS A 45 12.24 -10.86 4.04
C HIS A 45 12.28 -10.04 5.33
N PHE A 46 11.31 -9.15 5.52
CA PHE A 46 11.23 -8.28 6.70
C PHE A 46 10.31 -8.83 7.79
N GLU A 47 9.89 -10.08 7.66
CA GLU A 47 9.06 -10.77 8.64
C GLU A 47 7.75 -10.01 8.94
N ILE A 48 7.12 -9.49 7.87
CA ILE A 48 5.85 -8.79 7.95
C ILE A 48 4.73 -9.79 7.69
N ALA A 49 3.90 -10.04 8.71
CA ALA A 49 2.83 -11.03 8.64
C ALA A 49 1.46 -10.44 8.27
N THR A 50 1.38 -9.13 8.04
CA THR A 50 0.14 -8.45 7.69
C THR A 50 -0.47 -9.04 6.42
N GLN A 51 -1.79 -9.22 6.41
CA GLN A 51 -2.48 -9.75 5.22
C GLN A 51 -2.28 -8.84 4.02
N MET A 52 -2.08 -9.42 2.84
CA MET A 52 -1.85 -8.69 1.60
C MET A 52 -2.84 -9.13 0.55
N HIS A 53 -3.41 -8.16 -0.17
CA HIS A 53 -4.35 -8.41 -1.25
C HIS A 53 -3.84 -7.78 -2.53
N SER A 54 -4.18 -8.37 -3.67
CA SER A 54 -3.79 -7.78 -4.95
C SER A 54 -4.69 -6.59 -5.30
N HIS A 55 -4.07 -5.58 -5.89
CA HIS A 55 -4.77 -4.39 -6.38
C HIS A 55 -4.13 -4.00 -7.70
N HIS A 56 -4.73 -4.41 -8.80
CA HIS A 56 -4.20 -4.17 -10.13
C HIS A 56 -5.30 -3.67 -11.08
N MET A 57 -4.87 -3.25 -12.25
CA MET A 57 -5.73 -2.58 -13.22
C MET A 57 -7.02 -3.32 -13.56
N HIS A 58 -6.98 -4.64 -13.61
CA HIS A 58 -8.15 -5.45 -14.02
C HIS A 58 -9.27 -5.48 -12.98
N ASN A 59 -8.97 -5.27 -11.71
CA ASN A 59 -9.99 -5.33 -10.67
C ASN A 59 -10.14 -4.02 -9.88
N GLU A 60 -9.55 -2.95 -10.38
CA GLU A 60 -9.44 -1.70 -9.62
C GLU A 60 -10.78 -1.12 -9.18
N HIS A 61 -11.74 -0.99 -10.10
CA HIS A 61 -13.02 -0.36 -9.77
C HIS A 61 -13.80 -1.12 -8.71
N LYS A 62 -13.81 -2.44 -8.75
CA LYS A 62 -14.48 -3.25 -7.75
C LYS A 62 -13.76 -3.19 -6.41
N SER A 63 -12.43 -3.24 -6.45
CA SER A 63 -11.61 -3.22 -5.25
C SER A 63 -11.72 -1.91 -4.50
N ILE A 64 -11.79 -0.78 -5.19
CA ILE A 64 -11.82 0.54 -4.57
C ILE A 64 -13.01 0.69 -3.61
N GLU A 65 -14.19 0.29 -4.02
CA GLU A 65 -15.38 0.41 -3.15
C GLU A 65 -15.21 -0.37 -1.85
N GLY A 66 -14.75 -1.61 -1.95
CA GLY A 66 -14.52 -2.46 -0.77
C GLY A 66 -13.44 -1.91 0.13
N ILE A 67 -12.37 -1.40 -0.46
CA ILE A 67 -11.25 -0.82 0.28
C ILE A 67 -11.70 0.44 1.03
N LEU A 68 -12.45 1.32 0.36
CA LEU A 68 -12.98 2.54 0.99
C LEU A 68 -13.86 2.20 2.19
N LYS A 69 -14.72 1.20 2.06
CA LYS A 69 -15.57 0.77 3.16
C LYS A 69 -14.76 0.31 4.37
N ARG A 70 -13.70 -0.46 4.13
CA ARG A 70 -12.83 -0.94 5.22
C ARG A 70 -12.12 0.22 5.91
N ILE A 71 -11.58 1.16 5.14
CA ILE A 71 -10.89 2.31 5.70
C ILE A 71 -11.87 3.21 6.46
N GLN A 72 -13.06 3.43 5.92
CA GLN A 72 -14.10 4.24 6.57
C GLN A 72 -14.59 3.59 7.86
N ALA A 73 -14.50 2.28 7.96
CA ALA A 73 -14.84 1.55 9.17
C ALA A 73 -13.75 1.61 10.25
N GLY A 74 -12.64 2.27 9.99
CA GLY A 74 -11.56 2.47 10.95
C GLY A 74 -10.30 1.68 10.70
N GLU A 75 -10.24 0.87 9.64
CA GLU A 75 -9.03 0.10 9.31
C GLU A 75 -8.01 0.98 8.61
N THR A 76 -6.74 0.67 8.82
CA THR A 76 -5.65 1.33 8.10
C THR A 76 -5.18 0.43 6.96
N CYS A 77 -4.71 1.04 5.89
CA CYS A 77 -4.28 0.32 4.70
C CYS A 77 -2.95 0.89 4.20
N ALA A 78 -2.08 0.03 3.71
CA ALA A 78 -0.85 0.44 3.04
C ALA A 78 -0.88 -0.01 1.59
N LEU A 79 -0.48 0.87 0.68
CA LEU A 79 -0.34 0.55 -0.73
C LEU A 79 1.13 0.52 -1.08
N ILE A 80 1.58 -0.57 -1.67
CA ILE A 80 2.96 -0.71 -2.17
C ILE A 80 2.93 -1.06 -3.65
N SER A 81 4.02 -0.77 -4.36
CA SER A 81 4.20 -1.17 -5.75
C SER A 81 5.31 -2.22 -5.82
N ASP A 82 5.65 -2.68 -7.01
CA ASP A 82 6.74 -3.65 -7.17
C ASP A 82 8.09 -3.01 -6.86
N ALA A 83 8.24 -1.73 -7.15
CA ALA A 83 9.44 -0.97 -6.80
C ALA A 83 9.13 0.52 -6.82
N GLY A 84 9.72 1.27 -5.90
CA GLY A 84 9.60 2.72 -5.84
C GLY A 84 8.35 3.19 -5.11
N THR A 85 7.89 4.39 -5.42
CA THR A 85 6.72 5.02 -4.79
C THR A 85 5.44 4.64 -5.53
N PRO A 86 4.43 4.08 -4.83
CA PRO A 86 3.17 3.75 -5.47
C PRO A 86 2.35 5.01 -5.80
N ALA A 87 1.27 4.82 -6.54
CA ALA A 87 0.31 5.88 -6.91
C ALA A 87 0.78 6.89 -7.94
N ILE A 88 1.99 6.71 -8.51
CA ILE A 88 2.46 7.53 -9.62
C ILE A 88 1.78 7.10 -10.92
N SER A 89 1.39 5.82 -10.99
CA SER A 89 0.70 5.26 -12.15
C SER A 89 -0.45 4.38 -11.67
N ASP A 90 -1.31 3.97 -12.59
CA ASP A 90 -2.37 3.01 -12.27
C ASP A 90 -1.76 1.69 -11.79
N PRO A 91 -2.42 0.95 -10.91
CA PRO A 91 -3.75 1.22 -10.36
C PRO A 91 -3.79 2.10 -9.12
N GLY A 92 -2.68 2.38 -8.49
CA GLY A 92 -2.64 3.09 -7.23
C GLY A 92 -3.20 4.51 -7.29
N PHE A 93 -3.09 5.16 -8.46
CA PHE A 93 -3.56 6.53 -8.65
C PHE A 93 -5.06 6.68 -8.36
N LEU A 94 -5.89 5.77 -8.89
CA LEU A 94 -7.34 5.87 -8.71
C LEU A 94 -7.75 5.62 -7.25
N LEU A 95 -7.10 4.70 -6.59
CA LEU A 95 -7.36 4.46 -5.17
C LEU A 95 -7.01 5.70 -4.33
N THR A 96 -5.85 6.28 -4.58
CA THR A 96 -5.41 7.47 -3.85
C THR A 96 -6.38 8.61 -4.06
N ARG A 97 -6.80 8.83 -5.30
CA ARG A 97 -7.78 9.87 -5.64
C ARG A 97 -9.12 9.63 -4.92
N ALA A 98 -9.59 8.40 -4.92
CA ALA A 98 -10.84 8.06 -4.24
C ALA A 98 -10.76 8.31 -2.74
N CYS A 99 -9.63 8.02 -2.12
CA CYS A 99 -9.42 8.30 -0.70
C CYS A 99 -9.49 9.80 -0.42
N VAL A 100 -8.80 10.60 -1.22
CA VAL A 100 -8.82 12.07 -1.06
C VAL A 100 -10.24 12.61 -1.22
N GLU A 101 -10.97 12.13 -2.22
CA GLU A 101 -12.35 12.57 -2.48
C GLU A 101 -13.31 12.19 -1.34
N ASN A 102 -12.97 11.17 -0.56
CA ASN A 102 -13.79 10.71 0.56
C ASN A 102 -13.25 11.15 1.92
N ASN A 103 -12.38 12.16 1.92
CA ASN A 103 -11.79 12.74 3.15
C ASN A 103 -11.00 11.74 3.98
N ILE A 104 -10.42 10.74 3.33
CA ILE A 104 -9.52 9.79 3.99
C ILE A 104 -8.11 10.37 3.90
N GLU A 105 -7.43 10.42 5.03
CA GLU A 105 -6.06 10.92 5.08
C GLU A 105 -5.13 10.00 4.30
N VAL A 106 -4.29 10.58 3.44
CA VAL A 106 -3.29 9.84 2.67
C VAL A 106 -1.90 10.32 3.11
N ASP A 107 -1.07 9.41 3.55
CA ASP A 107 0.27 9.74 4.03
C ASP A 107 1.31 9.02 3.16
N CYS A 108 2.13 9.79 2.46
CA CYS A 108 3.19 9.22 1.62
C CYS A 108 4.50 9.21 2.40
N LEU A 109 5.01 8.02 2.68
CA LEU A 109 6.25 7.88 3.43
C LEU A 109 7.47 8.17 2.56
N PRO A 110 8.57 8.67 3.14
CA PRO A 110 9.82 8.84 2.41
C PRO A 110 10.46 7.49 2.10
N GLY A 111 11.26 7.44 1.05
CA GLY A 111 11.96 6.21 0.67
C GLY A 111 12.54 6.32 -0.72
N ALA A 112 12.93 5.18 -1.28
CA ALA A 112 13.47 5.10 -2.63
C ALA A 112 12.40 5.47 -3.66
N THR A 113 12.79 6.22 -4.68
CA THR A 113 11.89 6.64 -5.75
C THR A 113 12.48 6.36 -7.12
#